data_da766f657ee489e1bc29e0058f367aa2
#
_entry.id   da766f657ee489e1bc29e0058f367aa2
#
_cell.length_a   1.000
_cell.length_b   1.000
_cell.length_c   1.000
_cell.angle_alpha   90.00
_cell.angle_beta   90.00
_cell.angle_gamma   90.00
#
_symmetry.space_group_name_H-M   'P 1'
#
loop_
_entity.id
_entity.type
_entity.pdbx_description
1 polymer ?
#
loop_
_entity_poly.entity_id
_entity_poly.type
_entity_poly.pdbx_seq_one_letter_code
_entity_poly.pdbx_strand_id
1 'polypeptide(L)'
;VSLLTGCGGAVSTKAIAEAMSDKSIAEAMSDKSKEDGVVYRADPELDEKAGQIGEMIRRKEEGYDPGTEPNIYRKIMKIMGEDYADKYVWIAATTTEGNDVMTQASNLLEDVDIDSNINSAVPNDKSPAAVRSIGTAPITVNGVDYLFAVITADAVQGKV
;
A
#
# COMPACT_ATOMS: atom_id res chain seq x y z
N VAL A 1 3.13 25.39 -12.07
CA VAL A 1 1.96 24.53 -11.96
C VAL A 1 0.84 25.32 -11.34
N SER A 2 -0.17 25.58 -12.14
CA SER A 2 -1.26 26.47 -11.76
C SER A 2 -2.01 26.01 -10.52
N LEU A 3 -2.10 24.72 -10.30
CA LEU A 3 -2.81 24.19 -9.14
C LEU A 3 -2.17 24.63 -7.83
N LEU A 4 -0.89 24.89 -7.82
CA LEU A 4 -0.20 25.34 -6.62
C LEU A 4 -0.63 26.72 -6.20
N THR A 5 -0.94 27.56 -7.17
CA THR A 5 -1.35 28.92 -6.92
C THR A 5 -2.86 29.05 -6.81
N GLY A 6 -3.56 28.25 -7.57
CA GLY A 6 -5.02 28.34 -7.67
C GLY A 6 -5.74 28.08 -6.37
N CYS A 7 -5.16 27.28 -5.51
CA CYS A 7 -5.79 26.94 -4.24
C CYS A 7 -5.22 27.73 -3.06
N GLY A 8 -4.58 28.85 -3.32
CA GLY A 8 -4.02 29.63 -2.26
C GLY A 8 -3.00 28.88 -1.42
N GLY A 9 -2.21 28.04 -2.06
CA GLY A 9 -1.23 27.26 -1.36
C GLY A 9 -1.73 25.95 -0.77
N ALA A 10 -2.91 25.50 -1.19
CA ALA A 10 -3.48 24.27 -0.69
C ALA A 10 -2.62 23.04 -0.98
N VAL A 11 -1.87 23.05 -2.07
CA VAL A 11 -0.93 21.98 -2.37
C VAL A 11 0.42 22.33 -1.79
N SER A 12 0.75 21.66 -0.70
CA SER A 12 2.02 21.90 0.00
C SER A 12 3.17 21.22 -0.72
N THR A 13 4.39 21.67 -0.45
CA THR A 13 5.60 21.01 -0.92
C THR A 13 5.64 19.56 -0.44
N LYS A 14 5.17 19.30 0.77
CA LYS A 14 5.10 17.96 1.34
C LYS A 14 4.18 17.06 0.51
N ALA A 15 2.99 17.56 0.14
CA ALA A 15 2.05 16.78 -0.65
C ALA A 15 2.62 16.44 -2.03
N ILE A 16 3.32 17.40 -2.66
CA ILE A 16 3.98 17.16 -3.95
C ILE A 16 5.07 16.10 -3.80
N ALA A 17 5.89 16.20 -2.76
CA ALA A 17 6.96 15.25 -2.51
C ALA A 17 6.41 13.85 -2.27
N GLU A 18 5.31 13.72 -1.54
CA GLU A 18 4.66 12.44 -1.29
C GLU A 18 4.13 11.83 -2.59
N ALA A 19 3.47 12.62 -3.43
CA ALA A 19 2.95 12.13 -4.71
C ALA A 19 4.08 11.66 -5.63
N MET A 20 5.19 12.39 -5.67
CA MET A 20 6.36 12.00 -6.46
C MET A 20 7.01 10.73 -5.90
N SER A 21 7.07 10.59 -4.59
CA SER A 21 7.60 9.41 -3.93
C SER A 21 6.77 8.17 -4.27
N ASP A 22 5.44 8.28 -4.23
CA ASP A 22 4.54 7.17 -4.56
C ASP A 22 4.75 6.69 -5.98
N LYS A 23 4.88 7.64 -6.92
CA LYS A 23 5.15 7.31 -8.31
C LYS A 23 6.49 6.62 -8.48
N SER A 24 7.52 7.11 -7.79
CA SER A 24 8.86 6.54 -7.85
C SER A 24 8.89 5.11 -7.29
N ILE A 25 8.16 4.86 -6.20
CA ILE A 25 8.05 3.52 -5.61
C ILE A 25 7.33 2.58 -6.59
N ALA A 26 6.23 3.02 -7.18
CA ALA A 26 5.49 2.20 -8.15
C ALA A 26 6.35 1.84 -9.35
N GLU A 27 7.10 2.80 -9.87
CA GLU A 27 8.01 2.58 -10.99
C GLU A 27 9.13 1.59 -10.61
N ALA A 28 9.73 1.74 -9.44
CA ALA A 28 10.79 0.86 -8.96
C ALA A 28 10.29 -0.57 -8.76
N MET A 29 9.09 -0.73 -8.19
CA MET A 29 8.49 -2.05 -8.00
C MET A 29 8.17 -2.71 -9.34
N SER A 30 7.66 -1.93 -10.30
CA SER A 30 7.40 -2.41 -11.66
C SER A 30 8.68 -2.86 -12.36
N ASP A 31 9.74 -2.09 -12.21
CA ASP A 31 11.03 -2.41 -12.81
C ASP A 31 11.59 -3.73 -12.26
N LYS A 32 11.51 -3.91 -10.95
CA LYS A 32 11.95 -5.15 -10.29
C LYS A 32 11.08 -6.36 -10.63
N SER A 33 9.84 -6.15 -11.02
CA SER A 33 8.88 -7.20 -11.35
C SER A 33 8.71 -7.40 -12.84
N LYS A 34 9.55 -6.77 -13.64
CA LYS A 34 9.44 -6.75 -15.09
C LYS A 34 9.47 -8.15 -15.71
N GLU A 35 10.31 -9.02 -15.22
CA GLU A 35 10.43 -10.39 -15.73
C GLU A 35 9.16 -11.19 -15.51
N ASP A 36 8.44 -10.88 -14.44
CA ASP A 36 7.17 -11.55 -14.12
C ASP A 36 5.98 -10.90 -14.83
N GLY A 37 6.21 -9.80 -15.55
CA GLY A 37 5.16 -9.09 -16.26
C GLY A 37 4.22 -8.31 -15.36
N VAL A 38 4.59 -8.06 -14.11
CA VAL A 38 3.77 -7.37 -13.13
C VAL A 38 4.08 -5.87 -13.15
N VAL A 39 3.03 -5.06 -13.17
CA VAL A 39 3.10 -3.60 -13.20
C VAL A 39 2.38 -3.03 -11.99
N TYR A 40 3.02 -2.10 -11.30
CA TYR A 40 2.44 -1.38 -10.17
C TYR A 40 2.13 0.05 -10.59
N ARG A 41 0.94 0.52 -10.24
CA ARG A 41 0.51 1.89 -10.54
C ARG A 41 0.13 2.59 -9.25
N ALA A 42 0.65 3.81 -9.07
CA ALA A 42 0.28 4.63 -7.92
C ALA A 42 -1.19 5.01 -8.00
N ASP A 43 -1.89 4.86 -6.87
CA ASP A 43 -3.32 5.14 -6.78
C ASP A 43 -3.57 6.05 -5.57
N PRO A 44 -3.96 7.30 -5.80
CA PRO A 44 -4.20 8.24 -4.70
C PRO A 44 -5.29 7.81 -3.71
N GLU A 45 -6.30 7.08 -4.17
CA GLU A 45 -7.31 6.55 -3.24
C GLU A 45 -6.70 5.56 -2.27
N LEU A 46 -5.76 4.76 -2.72
CA LEU A 46 -5.06 3.83 -1.86
C LEU A 46 -4.07 4.52 -0.92
N ASP A 47 -3.56 5.69 -1.28
CA ASP A 47 -2.72 6.48 -0.36
C ASP A 47 -3.50 6.83 0.90
N GLU A 48 -4.74 7.25 0.74
CA GLU A 48 -5.60 7.58 1.88
C GLU A 48 -5.88 6.34 2.73
N LYS A 49 -6.18 5.21 2.08
CA LYS A 49 -6.38 3.94 2.79
C LYS A 49 -5.11 3.51 3.51
N ALA A 50 -3.97 3.64 2.86
CA ALA A 50 -2.68 3.31 3.47
C ALA A 50 -2.44 4.16 4.72
N GLY A 51 -2.78 5.44 4.68
CA GLY A 51 -2.67 6.32 5.84
C GLY A 51 -3.54 5.87 7.01
N GLN A 52 -4.78 5.53 6.73
CA GLN A 52 -5.73 5.07 7.76
C GLN A 52 -5.29 3.73 8.36
N ILE A 53 -4.90 2.79 7.54
CA ILE A 53 -4.46 1.47 7.99
C ILE A 53 -3.14 1.59 8.74
N GLY A 54 -2.20 2.36 8.20
CA GLY A 54 -0.91 2.60 8.84
C GLY A 54 -1.05 3.19 10.23
N GLU A 55 -1.95 4.17 10.39
CA GLU A 55 -2.22 4.78 11.69
C GLU A 55 -2.80 3.78 12.68
N MET A 56 -3.70 2.91 12.23
CA MET A 56 -4.25 1.86 13.08
C MET A 56 -3.15 0.89 13.55
N ILE A 57 -2.27 0.49 12.64
CA ILE A 57 -1.16 -0.41 12.97
C ILE A 57 -0.19 0.28 13.93
N ARG A 58 0.12 1.55 13.68
CA ARG A 58 0.99 2.33 14.58
C ARG A 58 0.44 2.34 16.00
N ARG A 59 -0.84 2.61 16.15
CA ARG A 59 -1.48 2.65 17.46
C ARG A 59 -1.38 1.30 18.16
N LYS A 60 -1.62 0.22 17.45
CA LYS A 60 -1.51 -1.13 18.00
C LYS A 60 -0.08 -1.42 18.46
N GLU A 61 0.90 -1.10 17.62
CA GLU A 61 2.31 -1.37 17.94
C GLU A 61 2.81 -0.51 19.11
N GLU A 62 2.23 0.67 19.30
CA GLU A 62 2.58 1.54 20.42
C GLU A 62 1.75 1.27 21.70
N GLY A 63 1.00 0.17 21.71
CA GLY A 63 0.32 -0.30 22.90
C GLY A 63 -1.09 0.22 23.13
N TYR A 64 -1.69 0.88 22.14
CA TYR A 64 -3.07 1.31 22.24
C TYR A 64 -4.02 0.13 22.04
N ASP A 65 -5.11 0.13 22.78
CA ASP A 65 -6.12 -0.92 22.69
C ASP A 65 -6.73 -0.94 21.28
N PRO A 66 -6.66 -2.08 20.59
CA PRO A 66 -7.22 -2.18 19.24
C PRO A 66 -8.76 -2.21 19.21
N GLY A 67 -9.42 -2.18 20.34
CA GLY A 67 -10.88 -2.27 20.42
C GLY A 67 -11.39 -3.71 20.43
N THR A 68 -12.64 -3.88 19.99
CA THR A 68 -13.34 -5.15 20.13
C THR A 68 -13.06 -6.15 19.01
N GLU A 69 -12.51 -5.71 17.90
CA GLU A 69 -12.21 -6.63 16.78
C GLU A 69 -10.76 -7.08 16.87
N PRO A 70 -10.51 -8.33 17.27
CA PRO A 70 -9.14 -8.81 17.44
C PRO A 70 -8.46 -9.16 16.11
N ASN A 71 -9.23 -9.38 15.06
CA ASN A 71 -8.66 -9.75 13.75
C ASN A 71 -8.28 -8.50 12.97
N ILE A 72 -6.99 -8.23 12.89
CA ILE A 72 -6.48 -7.03 12.22
C ILE A 72 -6.81 -7.02 10.73
N TYR A 73 -6.79 -8.15 10.06
CA TYR A 73 -7.11 -8.22 8.63
C TYR A 73 -8.57 -7.86 8.36
N ARG A 74 -9.46 -8.25 9.26
CA ARG A 74 -10.86 -7.87 9.17
C ARG A 74 -11.04 -6.37 9.32
N LYS A 75 -10.31 -5.75 10.25
CA LYS A 75 -10.29 -4.29 10.40
C LYS A 75 -9.78 -3.59 9.14
N ILE A 76 -8.72 -4.11 8.57
CA ILE A 76 -8.14 -3.56 7.34
C ILE A 76 -9.17 -3.63 6.21
N MET A 77 -9.83 -4.77 6.03
CA MET A 77 -10.83 -4.91 4.98
C MET A 77 -12.04 -4.00 5.18
N LYS A 78 -12.40 -3.69 6.41
CA LYS A 78 -13.45 -2.68 6.69
C LYS A 78 -13.02 -1.28 6.24
N ILE A 79 -11.77 -0.92 6.48
CA ILE A 79 -11.22 0.37 6.03
C ILE A 79 -11.17 0.41 4.50
N MET A 80 -10.78 -0.69 3.87
CA MET A 80 -10.74 -0.78 2.40
C MET A 80 -12.11 -0.55 1.79
N GLY A 81 -13.14 -1.17 2.35
CA GLY A 81 -14.51 -0.99 1.88
C GLY A 81 -14.93 -1.99 0.82
N GLU A 82 -16.19 -1.86 0.38
CA GLU A 82 -16.79 -2.83 -0.53
C GLU A 82 -16.16 -2.88 -1.92
N ASP A 83 -15.57 -1.78 -2.37
CA ASP A 83 -14.93 -1.73 -3.68
C ASP A 83 -13.75 -2.70 -3.77
N TYR A 84 -13.22 -3.12 -2.64
CA TYR A 84 -12.08 -4.03 -2.57
C TYR A 84 -12.45 -5.39 -1.99
N ALA A 85 -13.72 -5.65 -1.76
CA ALA A 85 -14.17 -6.87 -1.07
C ALA A 85 -13.81 -8.16 -1.81
N ASP A 86 -13.64 -8.10 -3.11
CA ASP A 86 -13.33 -9.26 -3.96
C ASP A 86 -11.92 -9.20 -4.56
N LYS A 87 -11.09 -8.27 -4.11
CA LYS A 87 -9.73 -8.09 -4.65
C LYS A 87 -8.67 -8.68 -3.73
N TYR A 88 -7.53 -9.03 -4.33
CA TYR A 88 -6.34 -9.30 -3.55
C TYR A 88 -5.92 -8.01 -2.85
N VAL A 89 -5.54 -8.13 -1.59
CA VAL A 89 -5.03 -7.00 -0.80
C VAL A 89 -3.78 -7.46 -0.08
N TRP A 90 -2.71 -6.69 -0.23
CA TRP A 90 -1.46 -6.91 0.50
C TRP A 90 -1.11 -5.65 1.28
N ILE A 91 -0.50 -5.83 2.41
CA ILE A 91 0.10 -4.74 3.18
C ILE A 91 1.60 -5.01 3.29
N ALA A 92 2.37 -3.95 3.23
CA ALA A 92 3.83 -4.04 3.30
C ALA A 92 4.38 -2.79 3.97
N ALA A 93 5.56 -2.90 4.53
CA ALA A 93 6.22 -1.75 5.12
C ALA A 93 7.73 -1.87 4.93
N THR A 94 8.39 -0.75 4.82
CA THR A 94 9.84 -0.68 4.76
C THR A 94 10.31 0.51 5.57
N THR A 95 11.46 0.38 6.21
CA THR A 95 12.12 1.54 6.81
C THR A 95 12.63 2.45 5.69
N THR A 96 12.65 3.75 5.96
CA THR A 96 13.05 4.74 4.96
C THR A 96 14.44 5.27 5.17
N GLU A 97 14.89 5.38 6.43
CA GLU A 97 16.19 5.92 6.74
C GLU A 97 17.30 5.00 6.22
N GLY A 98 18.19 5.58 5.41
CA GLY A 98 19.29 4.84 4.83
C GLY A 98 18.94 3.94 3.66
N ASN A 99 17.68 3.94 3.23
CA ASN A 99 17.21 3.12 2.12
C ASN A 99 16.79 3.98 0.95
N ASP A 100 17.40 3.77 -0.21
CA ASP A 100 16.98 4.43 -1.44
C ASP A 100 15.66 3.80 -1.96
N VAL A 101 15.12 4.40 -3.02
CA VAL A 101 13.85 3.97 -3.59
C VAL A 101 13.89 2.50 -4.03
N MET A 102 14.97 2.07 -4.65
CA MET A 102 15.11 0.69 -5.13
C MET A 102 15.15 -0.31 -3.97
N THR A 103 15.83 0.03 -2.89
CA THR A 103 15.87 -0.79 -1.68
C THR A 103 14.49 -0.86 -1.02
N GLN A 104 13.81 0.28 -0.92
CA GLN A 104 12.46 0.31 -0.38
C GLN A 104 11.52 -0.55 -1.23
N ALA A 105 11.61 -0.45 -2.55
CA ALA A 105 10.80 -1.27 -3.45
C ALA A 105 11.07 -2.76 -3.24
N SER A 106 12.31 -3.16 -3.10
CA SER A 106 12.66 -4.56 -2.81
C SER A 106 12.03 -5.05 -1.52
N ASN A 107 12.10 -4.22 -0.48
CA ASN A 107 11.55 -4.59 0.82
C ASN A 107 10.03 -4.74 0.78
N LEU A 108 9.36 -3.84 0.06
CA LEU A 108 7.90 -3.92 -0.09
C LEU A 108 7.49 -5.16 -0.87
N LEU A 109 8.24 -5.51 -1.92
CA LEU A 109 7.93 -6.67 -2.75
C LEU A 109 8.03 -8.00 -2.01
N GLU A 110 8.82 -8.07 -0.95
CA GLU A 110 8.94 -9.29 -0.15
C GLU A 110 7.59 -9.73 0.45
N ASP A 111 6.69 -8.79 0.66
CA ASP A 111 5.39 -9.07 1.27
C ASP A 111 4.28 -9.25 0.23
N VAL A 112 4.60 -9.24 -1.06
CA VAL A 112 3.60 -9.32 -2.12
C VAL A 112 3.70 -10.66 -2.83
N ASP A 113 3.13 -11.68 -2.21
CA ASP A 113 2.96 -12.99 -2.85
C ASP A 113 1.54 -13.47 -2.60
N ILE A 114 1.16 -14.55 -3.28
CA ILE A 114 -0.23 -15.03 -3.23
C ILE A 114 -0.65 -15.45 -1.82
N ASP A 115 0.28 -15.97 -1.05
CA ASP A 115 -0.01 -16.44 0.31
C ASP A 115 -0.12 -15.31 1.32
N SER A 116 0.40 -14.14 0.97
CA SER A 116 0.35 -12.95 1.83
C SER A 116 -0.90 -12.11 1.64
N ASN A 117 -1.78 -12.47 0.72
CA ASN A 117 -3.05 -11.78 0.55
C ASN A 117 -3.87 -11.86 1.83
N ILE A 118 -4.29 -10.69 2.33
CA ILE A 118 -5.04 -10.62 3.58
C ILE A 118 -6.56 -10.78 3.40
N ASN A 119 -7.05 -10.73 2.17
CA ASN A 119 -8.48 -10.84 1.91
C ASN A 119 -8.88 -12.31 1.71
N SER A 120 -9.42 -12.91 2.77
CA SER A 120 -9.84 -14.30 2.75
C SER A 120 -11.06 -14.59 1.88
N ALA A 121 -11.75 -13.55 1.41
CA ALA A 121 -12.90 -13.71 0.53
C ALA A 121 -12.53 -14.03 -0.92
N VAL A 122 -11.26 -13.87 -1.29
CA VAL A 122 -10.82 -14.21 -2.64
C VAL A 122 -10.79 -15.74 -2.80
N PRO A 123 -11.49 -16.29 -3.82
CA PRO A 123 -11.47 -17.75 -4.02
C PRO A 123 -10.10 -18.30 -4.37
N ASN A 124 -9.86 -19.55 -3.97
CA ASN A 124 -8.56 -20.19 -4.18
C ASN A 124 -8.25 -20.48 -5.65
N ASP A 125 -9.26 -20.49 -6.51
CA ASP A 125 -9.09 -20.74 -7.95
C ASP A 125 -8.76 -19.47 -8.73
N LYS A 126 -8.59 -18.34 -8.06
CA LYS A 126 -8.23 -17.08 -8.70
C LYS A 126 -6.73 -16.82 -8.63
N SER A 127 -6.29 -15.85 -9.44
CA SER A 127 -4.93 -15.34 -9.42
C SER A 127 -4.97 -13.81 -9.43
N PRO A 128 -3.95 -13.15 -8.90
CA PRO A 128 -3.93 -11.70 -8.96
C PRO A 128 -3.62 -11.22 -10.38
N ALA A 129 -4.32 -10.19 -10.82
CA ALA A 129 -4.05 -9.56 -12.10
C ALA A 129 -2.62 -9.02 -12.14
N ALA A 130 -2.04 -8.96 -13.34
CA ALA A 130 -0.68 -8.49 -13.52
C ALA A 130 -0.53 -6.99 -13.27
N VAL A 131 -1.58 -6.21 -13.47
CA VAL A 131 -1.59 -4.78 -13.17
C VAL A 131 -2.14 -4.61 -11.76
N ARG A 132 -1.33 -3.98 -10.91
CA ARG A 132 -1.66 -3.81 -9.49
C ARG A 132 -1.65 -2.33 -9.13
N SER A 133 -2.45 -1.97 -8.16
CA SER A 133 -2.49 -0.61 -7.62
C SER A 133 -1.75 -0.56 -6.29
N ILE A 134 -1.05 0.54 -6.03
CA ILE A 134 -0.34 0.75 -4.78
C ILE A 134 -0.64 2.13 -4.22
N GLY A 135 -0.92 2.19 -2.94
CA GLY A 135 -0.95 3.43 -2.18
C GLY A 135 0.05 3.35 -1.05
N THR A 136 0.66 4.46 -0.72
CA THR A 136 1.67 4.53 0.34
C THR A 136 1.38 5.67 1.28
N ALA A 137 1.87 5.53 2.50
CA ALA A 137 1.82 6.59 3.51
C ALA A 137 3.03 6.48 4.43
N PRO A 138 3.65 7.60 4.79
CA PRO A 138 4.70 7.58 5.79
C PRO A 138 4.09 7.39 7.18
N ILE A 139 4.66 6.51 7.98
CA ILE A 139 4.29 6.35 9.38
C ILE A 139 5.54 6.27 10.24
N THR A 140 5.44 6.72 11.47
CA THR A 140 6.52 6.63 12.44
C THR A 140 6.03 5.79 13.61
N VAL A 141 6.73 4.69 13.89
CA VAL A 141 6.36 3.77 14.98
C VAL A 141 7.54 3.68 15.94
N ASN A 142 7.32 4.03 17.18
CA ASN A 142 8.35 4.01 18.23
C ASN A 142 9.64 4.72 17.78
N GLY A 143 9.49 5.86 17.10
CA GLY A 143 10.62 6.67 16.66
C GLY A 143 11.29 6.21 15.35
N VAL A 144 10.80 5.16 14.73
CA VAL A 144 11.33 4.66 13.46
C VAL A 144 10.40 5.02 12.31
N ASP A 145 10.96 5.60 11.25
CA ASP A 145 10.19 6.02 10.08
C ASP A 145 10.05 4.87 9.09
N TYR A 146 8.81 4.63 8.67
CA TYR A 146 8.45 3.61 7.69
C TYR A 146 7.68 4.24 6.53
N LEU A 147 7.81 3.61 5.38
CA LEU A 147 6.83 3.76 4.31
C LEU A 147 5.91 2.54 4.38
N PHE A 148 4.63 2.80 4.63
CA PHE A 148 3.61 1.78 4.67
C PHE A 148 2.89 1.74 3.33
N ALA A 149 2.64 0.54 2.81
CA ALA A 149 2.01 0.37 1.50
C ALA A 149 0.81 -0.56 1.58
N VAL A 150 -0.21 -0.22 0.81
CA VAL A 150 -1.34 -1.10 0.52
C VAL A 150 -1.34 -1.36 -0.99
N ILE A 151 -1.40 -2.62 -1.36
CA ILE A 151 -1.37 -3.04 -2.76
C ILE A 151 -2.61 -3.86 -3.03
N THR A 152 -3.25 -3.61 -4.17
CA THR A 152 -4.44 -4.35 -4.57
C THR A 152 -4.29 -4.87 -5.99
N ALA A 153 -4.99 -5.96 -6.27
CA ALA A 153 -5.09 -6.51 -7.61
C ALA A 153 -6.46 -7.16 -7.80
N ASP A 154 -6.98 -7.05 -9.00
CA ASP A 154 -8.20 -7.79 -9.33
C ASP A 154 -7.94 -9.28 -9.26
N ALA A 155 -8.95 -10.02 -8.83
CA ALA A 155 -8.90 -11.47 -8.87
C ALA A 155 -9.37 -11.93 -10.26
N VAL A 156 -8.48 -12.58 -10.98
CA VAL A 156 -8.77 -13.04 -12.34
C VAL A 156 -8.75 -14.57 -12.39
N GLN A 157 -9.18 -15.15 -13.50
CA GLN A 157 -9.20 -16.59 -13.66
C GLN A 157 -7.79 -17.15 -13.45
N GLY A 158 -7.67 -18.07 -12.53
CA GLY A 158 -6.39 -18.70 -12.24
C GLY A 158 -5.94 -19.60 -13.37
N LYS A 159 -4.65 -19.88 -13.40
CA LYS A 159 -4.09 -20.85 -14.36
C LYS A 159 -4.55 -22.26 -13.98
N VAL A 160 -4.93 -22.98 -14.97
CA VAL A 160 -5.31 -24.38 -14.80
C VAL A 160 -4.07 -25.27 -14.79
#